data_074380d1a66292b42f11e3886fe59562
#
_entry.id   074380d1a66292b42f11e3886fe59562
#
_cell.length_a   1.000
_cell.length_b   1.000
_cell.length_c   1.000
_cell.angle_alpha   90.00
_cell.angle_beta   90.00
_cell.angle_gamma   90.00
#
_symmetry.space_group_name_H-M   'P 1'
#
loop_
_entity.id
_entity.type
_entity.pdbx_description
1 polymer ?
#
loop_
_entity_poly.entity_id
_entity_poly.type
_entity_poly.pdbx_seq_one_letter_code
_entity_poly.pdbx_strand_id
1 'polypeptide(L)'
;MATIIRSVAFQNFYNYYGNYEHNRYDFTTGINIVNADNNMGKSKFYNGFMWLLDNRVYDSDSKAFKDADESLIKMASGKAKVEENKFTVGVRVVFDNDGVSYTIEKYADFFTTNGVLGHSESKMKIIRHENNADTPILDKDQQMNIINRVFIPLALRPYALLQGESMDRLVDLSSKQALSKTIDTLAGISVLKGICEIAKSMAKKAEALYKHIDSVNSSNNKAKLLDTQK
;
A
#
# COMPACT_ATOMS: atom_id res chain seq x y z
N MET A 1 6.87 -10.11 -13.28
CA MET A 1 6.11 -8.86 -13.36
C MET A 1 6.90 -7.79 -12.61
N ALA A 2 7.32 -6.75 -13.28
CA ALA A 2 8.13 -5.70 -12.68
C ALA A 2 7.36 -4.38 -12.74
N THR A 3 7.13 -3.77 -11.58
CA THR A 3 6.64 -2.40 -11.49
C THR A 3 7.79 -1.43 -11.62
N ILE A 4 7.69 -0.47 -12.51
CA ILE A 4 8.72 0.56 -12.76
C ILE A 4 8.11 1.93 -12.47
N ILE A 5 8.62 2.61 -11.45
CA ILE A 5 8.20 3.98 -11.15
C ILE A 5 8.83 4.91 -12.19
N ARG A 6 8.02 5.71 -12.86
CA ARG A 6 8.45 6.67 -13.88
C ARG A 6 8.68 8.05 -13.33
N SER A 7 7.77 8.52 -12.48
CA SER A 7 7.93 9.81 -11.84
C SER A 7 7.21 9.87 -10.49
N VAL A 8 7.70 10.79 -9.66
CA VAL A 8 7.04 11.22 -8.42
C VAL A 8 6.95 12.73 -8.44
N ALA A 9 5.81 13.27 -8.07
CA ALA A 9 5.61 14.70 -8.04
C ALA A 9 4.84 15.12 -6.78
N PHE A 10 5.10 16.33 -6.33
CA PHE A 10 4.50 16.90 -5.11
C PHE A 10 3.83 18.25 -5.42
N GLN A 11 2.74 18.51 -4.73
CA GLN A 11 2.05 19.80 -4.80
C GLN A 11 1.84 20.34 -3.39
N ASN A 12 2.40 21.51 -3.10
CA ASN A 12 2.31 22.18 -1.80
C ASN A 12 2.55 21.26 -0.57
N PHE A 13 3.42 20.26 -0.74
CA PHE A 13 3.67 19.20 0.22
C PHE A 13 4.96 19.47 1.00
N TYR A 14 4.88 19.78 2.29
CA TYR A 14 6.03 20.19 3.13
C TYR A 14 6.88 21.31 2.47
N ASN A 15 8.12 20.99 2.10
CA ASN A 15 9.06 21.91 1.47
C ASN A 15 8.82 22.06 -0.05
N TYR A 16 7.96 21.22 -0.63
CA TYR A 16 7.66 21.23 -2.05
C TYR A 16 6.51 22.19 -2.34
N TYR A 17 6.81 23.50 -2.43
CA TYR A 17 5.83 24.52 -2.77
C TYR A 17 5.55 24.57 -4.27
N GLY A 18 4.28 24.84 -4.64
CA GLY A 18 3.82 24.93 -6.02
C GLY A 18 3.17 23.67 -6.54
N ASN A 19 2.97 23.60 -7.83
CA ASN A 19 2.26 22.52 -8.51
C ASN A 19 3.13 21.26 -8.74
N TYR A 20 2.49 20.19 -9.23
CA TYR A 20 3.16 18.93 -9.53
C TYR A 20 4.28 19.05 -10.57
N GLU A 21 4.14 19.92 -11.58
CA GLU A 21 5.13 20.07 -12.64
C GLU A 21 6.40 20.74 -12.13
N HIS A 22 6.27 21.62 -11.15
CA HIS A 22 7.41 22.31 -10.53
C HIS A 22 8.23 21.38 -9.62
N ASN A 23 7.57 20.41 -8.98
CA ASN A 23 8.18 19.49 -8.01
C ASN A 23 8.14 18.04 -8.51
N ARG A 24 8.49 17.84 -9.77
CA ARG A 24 8.49 16.52 -10.41
C ARG A 24 9.90 15.95 -10.47
N TYR A 25 9.99 14.66 -10.18
CA TYR A 25 11.20 13.85 -10.26
C TYR A 25 10.93 12.70 -11.20
N ASP A 26 11.62 12.70 -12.34
CA ASP A 26 11.56 11.62 -13.33
C ASP A 26 12.65 10.58 -13.06
N PHE A 27 12.29 9.31 -13.17
CA PHE A 27 13.20 8.19 -12.95
C PHE A 27 13.49 7.42 -14.24
N THR A 28 14.71 6.96 -14.34
CA THR A 28 15.17 6.06 -15.39
C THR A 28 15.33 4.64 -14.83
N THR A 29 15.55 3.67 -15.71
CA THR A 29 15.90 2.30 -15.30
C THR A 29 17.25 2.28 -14.58
N GLY A 30 17.38 1.47 -13.53
CA GLY A 30 18.59 1.34 -12.72
C GLY A 30 18.54 2.16 -11.44
N ILE A 31 19.70 2.62 -10.97
CA ILE A 31 19.83 3.37 -9.72
C ILE A 31 19.58 4.85 -9.99
N ASN A 32 18.61 5.42 -9.28
CA ASN A 32 18.31 6.85 -9.28
C ASN A 32 18.71 7.44 -7.92
N ILE A 33 19.49 8.51 -7.92
CA ILE A 33 19.98 9.16 -6.71
C ILE A 33 19.35 10.55 -6.61
N VAL A 34 18.55 10.77 -5.56
CA VAL A 34 18.03 12.09 -5.21
C VAL A 34 18.98 12.71 -4.18
N ASN A 35 19.85 13.62 -4.65
CA ASN A 35 20.77 14.32 -3.78
C ASN A 35 20.17 15.66 -3.33
N ALA A 36 20.29 15.97 -2.05
CA ALA A 36 19.86 17.23 -1.48
C ALA A 36 20.58 17.48 -0.15
N ASP A 37 20.78 18.74 0.20
CA ASP A 37 21.32 19.13 1.50
C ASP A 37 20.40 18.75 2.67
N ASN A 38 20.91 18.87 3.89
CA ASN A 38 20.10 18.63 5.08
C ASN A 38 18.93 19.63 5.12
N ASN A 39 17.78 19.18 5.59
CA ASN A 39 16.51 19.94 5.65
C ASN A 39 15.85 20.29 4.29
N MET A 40 16.41 19.88 3.15
CA MET A 40 15.82 20.11 1.83
C MET A 40 14.67 19.14 1.46
N GLY A 41 14.21 18.34 2.38
CA GLY A 41 13.00 17.55 2.18
C GLY A 41 13.21 16.07 1.83
N LYS A 42 14.42 15.49 1.92
CA LYS A 42 14.67 14.05 1.65
C LYS A 42 13.71 13.13 2.41
N SER A 43 13.57 13.32 3.73
CA SER A 43 12.64 12.53 4.55
C SER A 43 11.17 12.81 4.20
N LYS A 44 10.86 14.00 3.66
CA LYS A 44 9.51 14.34 3.22
C LYS A 44 9.16 13.67 1.89
N PHE A 45 10.15 13.42 1.05
CA PHE A 45 9.99 12.59 -0.15
C PHE A 45 9.51 11.17 0.22
N TYR A 46 10.15 10.55 1.21
CA TYR A 46 9.72 9.26 1.76
C TYR A 46 8.30 9.32 2.35
N ASN A 47 7.97 10.38 3.10
CA ASN A 47 6.63 10.59 3.65
C ASN A 47 5.55 10.66 2.57
N GLY A 48 5.86 11.14 1.38
CA GLY A 48 4.93 11.14 0.25
C GLY A 48 4.49 9.73 -0.14
N PHE A 49 5.43 8.78 -0.24
CA PHE A 49 5.10 7.38 -0.48
C PHE A 49 4.30 6.77 0.68
N MET A 50 4.70 7.04 1.92
CA MET A 50 4.00 6.51 3.10
C MET A 50 2.57 7.04 3.21
N TRP A 51 2.34 8.32 2.89
CA TRP A 51 0.99 8.89 2.81
C TRP A 51 0.16 8.21 1.72
N LEU A 52 0.73 8.08 0.52
CA LEU A 52 0.02 7.49 -0.62
C LEU A 52 -0.35 6.01 -0.37
N LEU A 53 0.57 5.23 0.21
CA LEU A 53 0.44 3.78 0.35
C LEU A 53 -0.31 3.36 1.61
N ASP A 54 0.05 3.95 2.76
CA ASP A 54 -0.34 3.46 4.07
C ASP A 54 -1.12 4.49 4.91
N ASN A 55 -1.43 5.65 4.35
CA ASN A 55 -2.04 6.79 5.06
C ASN A 55 -1.25 7.20 6.31
N ARG A 56 0.07 7.07 6.29
CA ARG A 56 0.96 7.38 7.41
C ARG A 56 2.05 8.35 7.01
N VAL A 57 2.55 9.12 7.96
CA VAL A 57 3.71 9.98 7.81
C VAL A 57 4.64 9.83 9.01
N TYR A 58 5.95 9.80 8.75
CA TYR A 58 6.94 9.80 9.81
C TYR A 58 7.09 11.22 10.38
N ASP A 59 6.83 11.36 11.65
CA ASP A 59 7.02 12.60 12.42
C ASP A 59 8.38 12.54 13.11
N SER A 60 9.30 13.42 12.67
CA SER A 60 10.66 13.49 13.24
C SER A 60 10.71 13.92 14.71
N ASP A 61 9.72 14.69 15.17
CA ASP A 61 9.66 15.18 16.53
C ASP A 61 9.35 14.04 17.52
N SER A 62 8.35 13.24 17.20
CA SER A 62 7.96 12.08 18.01
C SER A 62 8.71 10.80 17.65
N LYS A 63 9.53 10.81 16.59
CA LYS A 63 10.24 9.64 16.01
C LYS A 63 9.32 8.44 15.75
N ALA A 64 8.08 8.71 15.34
CA ALA A 64 7.04 7.70 15.13
C ALA A 64 6.22 7.99 13.87
N PHE A 65 5.59 6.94 13.34
CA PHE A 65 4.58 7.11 12.31
C PHE A 65 3.26 7.56 12.93
N LYS A 66 2.66 8.58 12.34
CA LYS A 66 1.33 9.12 12.68
C LYS A 66 0.37 8.89 11.54
N ASP A 67 -0.92 8.92 11.83
CA ASP A 67 -1.95 9.00 10.82
C ASP A 67 -1.79 10.28 10.00
N ALA A 68 -1.87 10.16 8.69
CA ALA A 68 -1.66 11.30 7.79
C ALA A 68 -2.82 12.29 7.84
N ASP A 69 -4.06 11.81 8.02
CA ASP A 69 -5.23 12.68 8.07
C ASP A 69 -5.19 13.59 9.31
N GLU A 70 -4.67 13.12 10.43
CA GLU A 70 -4.39 13.94 11.63
C GLU A 70 -3.22 14.91 11.43
N SER A 71 -2.37 14.66 10.45
CA SER A 71 -1.15 15.41 10.18
C SER A 71 -1.23 16.33 8.97
N LEU A 72 -2.38 16.41 8.28
CA LEU A 72 -2.56 17.13 7.02
C LEU A 72 -2.09 18.59 7.10
N ILE A 73 -2.45 19.31 8.18
CA ILE A 73 -2.01 20.69 8.37
C ILE A 73 -0.49 20.81 8.44
N LYS A 74 0.20 19.84 9.08
CA LYS A 74 1.67 19.82 9.13
C LYS A 74 2.30 19.50 7.79
N MET A 75 1.63 18.70 6.97
CA MET A 75 2.08 18.30 5.64
C MET A 75 1.98 19.41 4.61
N ALA A 76 1.09 20.37 4.81
CA ALA A 76 0.92 21.50 3.91
C ALA A 76 2.13 22.44 3.96
N SER A 77 2.57 22.90 2.78
CA SER A 77 3.68 23.84 2.62
C SER A 77 3.45 25.12 3.44
N GLY A 78 4.46 25.52 4.22
CA GLY A 78 4.41 26.76 4.98
C GLY A 78 4.17 27.99 4.09
N LYS A 79 4.76 27.99 2.88
CA LYS A 79 4.59 29.09 1.92
C LYS A 79 3.17 29.13 1.36
N ALA A 80 2.58 27.98 1.00
CA ALA A 80 1.19 27.92 0.52
C ALA A 80 0.19 28.42 1.59
N LYS A 81 0.40 28.07 2.86
CA LYS A 81 -0.44 28.53 3.97
C LYS A 81 -0.47 30.05 4.14
N VAL A 82 0.62 30.73 3.76
CA VAL A 82 0.76 32.20 3.89
C VAL A 82 0.28 32.93 2.64
N GLU A 83 0.58 32.37 1.47
CA GLU A 83 0.37 33.07 0.19
C GLU A 83 -0.98 32.74 -0.46
N GLU A 84 -1.60 31.58 -0.10
CA GLU A 84 -2.77 31.08 -0.81
C GLU A 84 -3.98 30.89 0.13
N ASN A 85 -5.13 31.44 -0.26
CA ASN A 85 -6.39 31.23 0.48
C ASN A 85 -7.04 29.87 0.17
N LYS A 86 -6.72 29.30 -0.98
CA LYS A 86 -7.16 27.95 -1.41
C LYS A 86 -6.02 27.30 -2.16
N PHE A 87 -5.67 26.10 -1.75
CA PHE A 87 -4.62 25.30 -2.39
C PHE A 87 -4.86 23.81 -2.17
N THR A 88 -4.21 23.00 -2.98
CA THR A 88 -4.24 21.54 -2.84
C THR A 88 -2.86 21.06 -2.39
N VAL A 89 -2.85 20.18 -1.42
CA VAL A 89 -1.67 19.41 -1.00
C VAL A 89 -1.77 18.04 -1.62
N GLY A 90 -0.72 17.55 -2.29
CA GLY A 90 -0.82 16.28 -2.97
C GLY A 90 0.51 15.62 -3.30
N VAL A 91 0.42 14.32 -3.56
CA VAL A 91 1.48 13.45 -4.06
C VAL A 91 0.96 12.69 -5.27
N ARG A 92 1.71 12.71 -6.36
CA ARG A 92 1.41 11.99 -7.60
C ARG A 92 2.55 11.03 -7.93
N VAL A 93 2.22 9.81 -8.28
CA VAL A 93 3.17 8.78 -8.74
C VAL A 93 2.69 8.24 -10.07
N VAL A 94 3.59 8.19 -11.03
CA VAL A 94 3.37 7.52 -12.32
C VAL A 94 4.26 6.27 -12.37
N PHE A 95 3.67 5.13 -12.72
CA PHE A 95 4.38 3.87 -12.81
C PHE A 95 3.83 2.99 -13.93
N ASP A 96 4.68 2.10 -14.45
CA ASP A 96 4.30 1.07 -15.40
C ASP A 96 4.28 -0.29 -14.73
N ASN A 97 3.31 -1.11 -15.09
CA ASN A 97 3.23 -2.52 -14.72
C ASN A 97 2.72 -3.33 -15.92
N ASP A 98 3.52 -4.29 -16.38
CA ASP A 98 3.17 -5.19 -17.49
C ASP A 98 2.66 -4.48 -18.75
N GLY A 99 3.30 -3.36 -19.12
CA GLY A 99 2.96 -2.60 -20.34
C GLY A 99 1.78 -1.63 -20.17
N VAL A 100 1.17 -1.58 -18.99
CA VAL A 100 0.11 -0.62 -18.66
C VAL A 100 0.69 0.46 -17.75
N SER A 101 0.42 1.73 -18.07
CA SER A 101 0.85 2.86 -17.24
C SER A 101 -0.28 3.30 -16.30
N TYR A 102 0.08 3.69 -15.10
CA TYR A 102 -0.85 4.16 -14.07
C TYR A 102 -0.39 5.48 -13.48
N THR A 103 -1.34 6.36 -13.21
CA THR A 103 -1.14 7.54 -12.38
C THR A 103 -1.94 7.38 -11.09
N ILE A 104 -1.27 7.40 -9.95
CA ILE A 104 -1.89 7.48 -8.63
C ILE A 104 -1.66 8.87 -8.07
N GLU A 105 -2.72 9.50 -7.61
CA GLU A 105 -2.68 10.82 -6.98
C GLU A 105 -3.45 10.76 -5.66
N LYS A 106 -2.80 11.17 -4.57
CA LYS A 106 -3.45 11.36 -3.27
C LYS A 106 -3.32 12.83 -2.89
N TYR A 107 -4.44 13.45 -2.52
CA TYR A 107 -4.50 14.88 -2.28
C TYR A 107 -5.58 15.26 -1.27
N ALA A 108 -5.42 16.46 -0.68
CA ALA A 108 -6.42 17.12 0.15
C ALA A 108 -6.49 18.61 -0.23
N ASP A 109 -7.70 19.15 -0.26
CA ASP A 109 -7.96 20.54 -0.57
C ASP A 109 -7.96 21.37 0.72
N PHE A 110 -7.23 22.48 0.72
CA PHE A 110 -7.10 23.42 1.83
C PHE A 110 -7.80 24.73 1.51
N PHE A 111 -8.38 25.34 2.52
CA PHE A 111 -9.08 26.61 2.41
C PHE A 111 -8.95 27.41 3.71
N THR A 112 -8.83 28.73 3.59
CA THR A 112 -8.84 29.63 4.73
C THR A 112 -10.19 30.32 4.82
N THR A 113 -10.88 30.16 5.95
CA THR A 113 -12.15 30.79 6.23
C THR A 113 -12.04 31.59 7.54
N ASN A 114 -12.30 32.89 7.48
CA ASN A 114 -12.17 33.78 8.64
C ASN A 114 -10.79 33.73 9.33
N GLY A 115 -9.71 33.56 8.55
CA GLY A 115 -8.35 33.44 9.10
C GLY A 115 -8.00 32.08 9.69
N VAL A 116 -8.92 31.09 9.65
CA VAL A 116 -8.69 29.73 10.12
C VAL A 116 -8.46 28.81 8.91
N LEU A 117 -7.34 28.10 8.91
CA LEU A 117 -7.02 27.10 7.90
C LEU A 117 -7.78 25.81 8.15
N GLY A 118 -8.62 25.42 7.19
CA GLY A 118 -9.32 24.14 7.14
C GLY A 118 -8.86 23.28 5.96
N HIS A 119 -9.27 22.03 5.95
CA HIS A 119 -8.97 21.09 4.85
C HIS A 119 -10.10 20.09 4.65
N SER A 120 -10.20 19.50 3.46
CA SER A 120 -11.03 18.33 3.19
C SER A 120 -10.36 17.08 3.73
N GLU A 121 -11.12 15.98 3.80
CA GLU A 121 -10.53 14.65 3.89
C GLU A 121 -9.61 14.37 2.70
N SER A 122 -8.63 13.48 2.89
CA SER A 122 -7.76 13.07 1.80
C SER A 122 -8.53 12.22 0.77
N LYS A 123 -8.28 12.48 -0.50
CA LYS A 123 -8.90 11.82 -1.64
C LYS A 123 -7.84 11.10 -2.45
N MET A 124 -8.25 10.03 -3.12
CA MET A 124 -7.41 9.27 -4.02
C MET A 124 -8.01 9.23 -5.41
N LYS A 125 -7.16 9.41 -6.41
CA LYS A 125 -7.50 9.29 -7.83
C LYS A 125 -6.50 8.36 -8.49
N ILE A 126 -6.98 7.37 -9.22
CA ILE A 126 -6.15 6.46 -10.02
C ILE A 126 -6.64 6.52 -11.46
N ILE A 127 -5.70 6.70 -12.38
CA ILE A 127 -5.96 6.67 -13.82
C ILE A 127 -5.11 5.56 -14.42
N ARG A 128 -5.73 4.71 -15.21
CA ARG A 128 -5.08 3.70 -16.05
C ARG A 128 -4.94 4.27 -17.46
N HIS A 129 -3.71 4.22 -17.97
CA HIS A 129 -3.38 4.66 -19.34
C HIS A 129 -3.09 3.43 -20.18
N GLU A 130 -3.96 3.13 -21.12
CA GLU A 130 -3.83 1.97 -22.00
C GLU A 130 -4.42 2.29 -23.37
N ASN A 131 -3.73 1.88 -24.45
CA ASN A 131 -4.19 2.06 -25.83
C ASN A 131 -4.59 3.51 -26.17
N ASN A 132 -3.83 4.49 -25.70
CA ASN A 132 -4.10 5.94 -25.85
C ASN A 132 -5.43 6.40 -25.19
N ALA A 133 -5.96 5.64 -24.25
CA ALA A 133 -7.15 6.00 -23.47
C ALA A 133 -6.83 6.13 -22.00
N ASP A 134 -7.36 7.18 -21.38
CA ASP A 134 -7.27 7.45 -19.95
C ASP A 134 -8.54 6.96 -19.27
N THR A 135 -8.44 5.93 -18.46
CA THR A 135 -9.58 5.35 -17.75
C THR A 135 -9.46 5.60 -16.26
N PRO A 136 -10.31 6.45 -15.66
CA PRO A 136 -10.31 6.65 -14.22
C PRO A 136 -10.86 5.40 -13.51
N ILE A 137 -10.19 4.97 -12.46
CA ILE A 137 -10.62 3.88 -11.58
C ILE A 137 -11.42 4.50 -10.43
N LEU A 138 -12.73 4.37 -10.46
CA LEU A 138 -13.63 4.99 -9.47
C LEU A 138 -13.94 4.06 -8.29
N ASP A 139 -13.92 2.76 -8.52
CA ASP A 139 -14.18 1.76 -7.51
C ASP A 139 -13.05 1.67 -6.47
N LYS A 140 -13.40 1.83 -5.20
CA LYS A 140 -12.43 1.86 -4.08
C LYS A 140 -11.69 0.54 -3.90
N ASP A 141 -12.36 -0.60 -4.11
CA ASP A 141 -11.74 -1.92 -3.94
C ASP A 141 -10.74 -2.17 -5.06
N GLN A 142 -11.05 -1.73 -6.30
CA GLN A 142 -10.11 -1.75 -7.41
C GLN A 142 -8.91 -0.82 -7.15
N GLN A 143 -9.13 0.39 -6.63
CA GLN A 143 -8.05 1.30 -6.23
C GLN A 143 -7.12 0.64 -5.21
N MET A 144 -7.68 0.06 -4.15
CA MET A 144 -6.91 -0.64 -3.12
C MET A 144 -6.18 -1.87 -3.67
N ASN A 145 -6.78 -2.60 -4.60
CA ASN A 145 -6.12 -3.72 -5.27
C ASN A 145 -4.90 -3.25 -6.09
N ILE A 146 -5.02 -2.15 -6.83
CA ILE A 146 -3.90 -1.57 -7.58
C ILE A 146 -2.76 -1.17 -6.63
N ILE A 147 -3.06 -0.48 -5.55
CA ILE A 147 -2.06 -0.03 -4.58
C ILE A 147 -1.38 -1.21 -3.87
N ASN A 148 -2.17 -2.20 -3.44
CA ASN A 148 -1.69 -3.27 -2.56
C ASN A 148 -1.11 -4.47 -3.30
N ARG A 149 -1.38 -4.62 -4.59
CA ARG A 149 -0.93 -5.79 -5.38
C ARG A 149 -0.17 -5.42 -6.63
N VAL A 150 -0.56 -4.32 -7.31
CA VAL A 150 0.04 -3.95 -8.59
C VAL A 150 1.20 -2.99 -8.39
N PHE A 151 1.02 -1.92 -7.59
CA PHE A 151 2.05 -0.91 -7.38
C PHE A 151 3.17 -1.45 -6.48
N ILE A 152 2.97 -1.46 -5.17
CA ILE A 152 3.90 -2.06 -4.20
C ILE A 152 3.11 -3.03 -3.31
N PRO A 153 3.27 -4.34 -3.52
CA PRO A 153 2.59 -5.35 -2.71
C PRO A 153 2.79 -5.12 -1.22
N LEU A 154 1.70 -5.21 -0.45
CA LEU A 154 1.70 -4.89 0.98
C LEU A 154 2.80 -5.63 1.75
N ALA A 155 3.02 -6.91 1.42
CA ALA A 155 4.06 -7.72 2.04
C ALA A 155 5.50 -7.26 1.72
N LEU A 156 5.69 -6.52 0.61
CA LEU A 156 7.00 -6.05 0.17
C LEU A 156 7.31 -4.62 0.63
N ARG A 157 6.33 -3.83 1.07
CA ARG A 157 6.52 -2.43 1.47
C ARG A 157 7.62 -2.22 2.50
N PRO A 158 7.73 -3.03 3.58
CA PRO A 158 8.79 -2.86 4.57
C PRO A 158 10.20 -3.02 3.99
N TYR A 159 10.34 -3.74 2.87
CA TYR A 159 11.61 -3.99 2.19
C TYR A 159 11.85 -3.07 1.00
N ALA A 160 10.78 -2.59 0.37
CA ALA A 160 10.86 -1.68 -0.78
C ALA A 160 11.04 -0.21 -0.37
N LEU A 161 10.52 0.16 0.80
CA LEU A 161 10.57 1.52 1.33
C LEU A 161 11.39 1.53 2.63
N LEU A 162 12.71 1.64 2.48
CA LEU A 162 13.64 1.63 3.61
C LEU A 162 14.02 3.07 3.99
N GLN A 163 13.81 3.40 5.25
CA GLN A 163 14.38 4.58 5.87
C GLN A 163 15.63 4.16 6.65
N GLY A 164 16.75 4.88 6.48
CA GLY A 164 18.04 4.49 7.05
C GLY A 164 17.99 4.20 8.56
N GLU A 165 17.25 5.01 9.31
CA GLU A 165 17.06 4.86 10.75
C GLU A 165 16.25 3.61 11.16
N SER A 166 15.56 3.00 10.19
CA SER A 166 14.72 1.82 10.43
C SER A 166 15.35 0.51 9.96
N MET A 167 16.52 0.58 9.31
CA MET A 167 17.18 -0.62 8.75
C MET A 167 17.53 -1.65 9.83
N ASP A 168 17.99 -1.21 10.98
CA ASP A 168 18.36 -2.11 12.10
C ASP A 168 17.16 -2.92 12.64
N ARG A 169 15.96 -2.41 12.46
CA ARG A 169 14.72 -3.09 12.89
C ARG A 169 14.15 -4.06 11.86
N LEU A 170 14.45 -3.83 10.57
CA LEU A 170 13.87 -4.62 9.47
C LEU A 170 14.68 -5.88 9.17
N VAL A 171 15.98 -5.84 9.43
CA VAL A 171 16.87 -6.95 9.12
C VAL A 171 17.53 -7.38 10.42
N ASP A 172 16.78 -8.05 11.29
CA ASP A 172 17.41 -8.83 12.36
C ASP A 172 18.05 -10.09 11.73
N LEU A 173 19.20 -9.86 11.09
CA LEU A 173 20.03 -10.93 10.51
C LEU A 173 20.63 -11.85 11.58
N SER A 174 20.48 -11.50 12.86
CA SER A 174 21.02 -12.27 13.98
C SER A 174 20.24 -13.56 14.23
N SER A 175 18.99 -13.64 13.78
CA SER A 175 18.16 -14.83 13.94
C SER A 175 17.91 -15.52 12.60
N LYS A 176 18.26 -16.81 12.52
CA LYS A 176 18.03 -17.66 11.35
C LYS A 176 16.53 -17.71 10.96
N GLN A 177 15.64 -17.59 11.94
CA GLN A 177 14.18 -17.58 11.75
C GLN A 177 13.69 -16.28 11.11
N ALA A 178 14.21 -15.12 11.52
CA ALA A 178 13.89 -13.82 10.94
C ALA A 178 14.35 -13.76 9.48
N LEU A 179 15.57 -14.23 9.20
CA LEU A 179 16.11 -14.28 7.84
C LEU A 179 15.25 -15.21 6.94
N SER A 180 14.90 -16.41 7.42
CA SER A 180 14.03 -17.32 6.67
C SER A 180 12.67 -16.71 6.36
N LYS A 181 12.04 -16.05 7.33
CA LYS A 181 10.75 -15.36 7.15
C LYS A 181 10.85 -14.22 6.13
N THR A 182 11.93 -13.47 6.15
CA THR A 182 12.20 -12.40 5.17
C THR A 182 12.33 -12.97 3.76
N ILE A 183 13.12 -14.03 3.59
CA ILE A 183 13.29 -14.72 2.30
C ILE A 183 11.96 -15.29 1.81
N ASP A 184 11.19 -15.97 2.68
CA ASP A 184 9.87 -16.51 2.36
C ASP A 184 8.90 -15.42 1.86
N THR A 185 8.96 -14.23 2.47
CA THR A 185 8.12 -13.08 2.08
C THR A 185 8.54 -12.52 0.73
N LEU A 186 9.84 -12.27 0.54
CA LEU A 186 10.39 -11.72 -0.71
C LEU A 186 10.21 -12.68 -1.89
N ALA A 187 10.33 -13.98 -1.65
CA ALA A 187 10.11 -15.01 -2.67
C ALA A 187 8.63 -15.32 -2.92
N GLY A 188 7.68 -14.68 -2.21
CA GLY A 188 6.26 -14.96 -2.34
C GLY A 188 5.82 -16.34 -1.81
N ILE A 189 6.72 -17.05 -1.13
CA ILE A 189 6.47 -18.42 -0.63
C ILE A 189 5.40 -18.43 0.46
N SER A 190 5.25 -17.35 1.20
CA SER A 190 4.22 -17.18 2.23
C SER A 190 2.79 -17.34 1.67
N VAL A 191 2.54 -16.87 0.45
CA VAL A 191 1.24 -17.02 -0.23
C VAL A 191 1.00 -18.48 -0.59
N LEU A 192 2.00 -19.16 -1.13
CA LEU A 192 1.91 -20.58 -1.47
C LEU A 192 1.72 -21.45 -0.23
N LYS A 193 2.42 -21.15 0.86
CA LYS A 193 2.21 -21.83 2.16
C LYS A 193 0.77 -21.66 2.66
N GLY A 194 0.22 -20.43 2.58
CA GLY A 194 -1.17 -20.15 2.94
C GLY A 194 -2.18 -20.96 2.12
N ILE A 195 -1.98 -21.07 0.80
CA ILE A 195 -2.81 -21.91 -0.09
C ILE A 195 -2.74 -23.37 0.32
N CYS A 196 -1.54 -23.87 0.61
CA CYS A 196 -1.36 -25.25 1.08
C CYS A 196 -2.07 -25.53 2.42
N GLU A 197 -2.04 -24.59 3.36
CA GLU A 197 -2.73 -24.72 4.64
C GLU A 197 -4.25 -24.72 4.48
N ILE A 198 -4.79 -23.86 3.61
CA ILE A 198 -6.21 -23.84 3.26
C ILE A 198 -6.62 -25.17 2.63
N ALA A 199 -5.85 -25.67 1.66
CA ALA A 199 -6.12 -26.96 1.01
C ALA A 199 -6.10 -28.12 2.00
N LYS A 200 -5.14 -28.17 2.93
CA LYS A 200 -5.08 -29.16 4.01
C LYS A 200 -6.30 -29.08 4.95
N SER A 201 -6.73 -27.86 5.29
CA SER A 201 -7.91 -27.64 6.13
C SER A 201 -9.18 -28.13 5.43
N MET A 202 -9.32 -27.83 4.13
CA MET A 202 -10.45 -28.30 3.33
C MET A 202 -10.47 -29.83 3.21
N ALA A 203 -9.32 -30.45 2.98
CA ALA A 203 -9.21 -31.92 2.93
C ALA A 203 -9.63 -32.57 4.25
N LYS A 204 -9.18 -32.04 5.41
CA LYS A 204 -9.62 -32.53 6.73
C LYS A 204 -11.12 -32.38 6.95
N LYS A 205 -11.73 -31.28 6.54
CA LYS A 205 -13.18 -31.08 6.63
C LYS A 205 -13.95 -32.08 5.73
N ALA A 206 -13.49 -32.28 4.52
CA ALA A 206 -14.08 -33.24 3.59
C ALA A 206 -14.00 -34.68 4.13
N GLU A 207 -12.85 -35.05 4.71
CA GLU A 207 -12.69 -36.35 5.35
C GLU A 207 -13.61 -36.57 6.56
N ALA A 208 -13.77 -35.53 7.40
CA ALA A 208 -14.69 -35.55 8.53
C ALA A 208 -16.15 -35.72 8.09
N LEU A 209 -16.56 -34.99 7.04
CA LEU A 209 -17.89 -35.10 6.45
C LEU A 209 -18.12 -36.50 5.86
N TYR A 210 -17.14 -37.03 5.13
CA TYR A 210 -17.22 -38.39 4.57
C TYR A 210 -17.41 -39.42 5.67
N LYS A 211 -16.59 -39.39 6.73
CA LYS A 211 -16.72 -40.30 7.89
C LYS A 211 -18.09 -40.17 8.58
N HIS A 212 -18.63 -38.94 8.69
CA HIS A 212 -19.96 -38.74 9.27
C HIS A 212 -21.06 -39.35 8.39
N ILE A 213 -21.03 -39.13 7.07
CA ILE A 213 -21.99 -39.73 6.12
C ILE A 213 -21.91 -41.25 6.14
N ASP A 214 -20.71 -41.83 6.15
CA ASP A 214 -20.49 -43.26 6.19
C ASP A 214 -21.05 -43.87 7.49
N SER A 215 -20.84 -43.22 8.62
CA SER A 215 -21.41 -43.66 9.92
C SER A 215 -22.95 -43.61 9.95
N VAL A 216 -23.57 -42.57 9.36
CA VAL A 216 -25.04 -42.47 9.25
C VAL A 216 -25.60 -43.55 8.33
N ASN A 217 -24.98 -43.80 7.19
CA ASN A 217 -25.40 -44.84 6.24
C ASN A 217 -25.26 -46.22 6.83
N SER A 218 -24.20 -46.50 7.57
CA SER A 218 -23.99 -47.77 8.26
C SER A 218 -25.04 -48.01 9.37
N SER A 219 -25.42 -46.97 10.08
CA SER A 219 -26.49 -47.05 11.11
C SER A 219 -27.86 -47.31 10.50
N ASN A 220 -28.20 -46.64 9.39
CA ASN A 220 -29.45 -46.82 8.66
C ASN A 220 -29.55 -48.19 8.02
N ASN A 221 -28.47 -48.77 7.52
CA ASN A 221 -28.44 -50.14 6.98
C ASN A 221 -28.62 -51.20 8.08
N LYS A 222 -28.03 -51.00 9.27
CA LYS A 222 -28.28 -51.85 10.43
C LYS A 222 -29.72 -51.84 10.90
N ALA A 223 -30.34 -50.64 10.95
CA ALA A 223 -31.76 -50.50 11.32
C ALA A 223 -32.70 -51.22 10.33
N LYS A 224 -32.44 -51.09 9.02
CA LYS A 224 -33.20 -51.80 7.98
C LYS A 224 -33.06 -53.33 8.05
N LEU A 225 -31.88 -53.84 8.35
CA LEU A 225 -31.65 -55.28 8.53
C LEU A 225 -32.39 -55.86 9.75
N LEU A 226 -32.50 -55.10 10.81
CA LEU A 226 -33.26 -55.50 12.02
C LEU A 226 -34.77 -55.52 11.80
N ASP A 227 -35.30 -54.63 10.95
CA ASP A 227 -36.75 -54.59 10.60
C ASP A 227 -37.15 -55.70 9.62
N THR A 228 -36.20 -56.22 8.84
CA THR A 228 -36.47 -57.35 7.90
C THR A 228 -36.36 -58.73 8.57
N GLN A 229 -35.92 -58.82 9.83
CA GLN A 229 -35.83 -60.04 10.62
C GLN A 229 -36.99 -60.24 11.62
N LYS A 230 -37.99 -59.37 11.62
CA LYS A 230 -39.26 -59.49 12.31
C LYS A 230 -40.36 -59.95 11.34
#